data_8e0b6b0196e32d7785e5df64799ba2d6
#
_entry.id   8e0b6b0196e32d7785e5df64799ba2d6
#
_cell.length_a   1.000
_cell.length_b   1.000
_cell.length_c   1.000
_cell.angle_alpha   90.00
_cell.angle_beta   90.00
_cell.angle_gamma   90.00
#
_symmetry.space_group_name_H-M   'P 1'
#
loop_
_entity.id
_entity.type
_entity.pdbx_description
1 polymer ?
#
loop_
_entity_poly.entity_id
_entity_poly.type
_entity_poly.pdbx_seq_one_letter_code
_entity_poly.pdbx_strand_id
1 'polypeptide(L)'
;MCIRDRALATLVVNKLRGGLKVVAVKAPGFGDRRKEMLEDIAILTGGSVISEDLGIKLENVKLTDLGTCKRVKVDKENSTIVSGAGKKSDIEARCNQIRQQVEETNSDYDKEKLQERLAKLAGGVAVIKVGGATEVEVKEKKDRVEDALNATRAAVEEGIVVGGGCALLYAAQDLDKVKTKGDDQKAGVD
;
A
#
# COMPACT_ATOMS: atom_id res chain seq x y z
N MET A 1 -25.43 19.47 -5.71
CA MET A 1 -24.85 18.39 -6.52
C MET A 1 -23.36 18.67 -6.70
N CYS A 2 -22.50 17.88 -6.15
CA CYS A 2 -21.05 18.10 -6.14
C CYS A 2 -20.47 17.82 -7.54
N ILE A 3 -19.47 18.59 -7.98
CA ILE A 3 -18.75 18.36 -9.25
C ILE A 3 -18.19 16.92 -9.32
N ARG A 4 -17.80 16.40 -8.17
CA ARG A 4 -17.31 15.01 -8.02
C ARG A 4 -18.34 13.97 -8.50
N ASP A 5 -19.60 14.15 -8.15
CA ASP A 5 -20.67 13.21 -8.51
C ASP A 5 -20.95 13.21 -10.02
N ARG A 6 -20.86 14.38 -10.66
CA ARG A 6 -21.01 14.50 -12.13
C ARG A 6 -19.85 13.81 -12.87
N ALA A 7 -18.62 14.02 -12.42
CA ALA A 7 -17.45 13.39 -13.01
C ALA A 7 -17.53 11.86 -12.88
N LEU A 8 -17.88 11.34 -11.70
CA LEU A 8 -18.05 9.92 -11.46
C LEU A 8 -19.19 9.34 -12.34
N ALA A 9 -20.33 10.01 -12.42
CA ALA A 9 -21.44 9.58 -13.26
C ALA A 9 -21.04 9.48 -14.75
N THR A 10 -20.29 10.47 -15.23
CA THR A 10 -19.77 10.48 -16.61
C THR A 10 -18.84 9.29 -16.86
N LEU A 11 -17.93 8.99 -15.94
CA LEU A 11 -17.02 7.84 -16.04
C LEU A 11 -17.79 6.52 -16.04
N VAL A 12 -18.77 6.36 -15.15
CA VAL A 12 -19.61 5.15 -15.06
C VAL A 12 -20.40 4.93 -16.36
N VAL A 13 -21.03 5.96 -16.91
CA VAL A 13 -21.77 5.86 -18.18
C VAL A 13 -20.86 5.43 -19.33
N ASN A 14 -19.67 6.02 -19.45
CA ASN A 14 -18.72 5.65 -20.50
C ASN A 14 -18.17 4.22 -20.32
N LYS A 15 -17.98 3.77 -19.09
CA LYS A 15 -17.61 2.38 -18.79
C LYS A 15 -18.69 1.40 -19.19
N LEU A 16 -19.96 1.68 -18.86
CA LEU A 16 -21.11 0.84 -19.20
C LEU A 16 -21.33 0.75 -20.70
N ARG A 17 -21.09 1.85 -21.42
CA ARG A 17 -21.15 1.88 -22.89
C ARG A 17 -19.98 1.19 -23.58
N GLY A 18 -19.00 0.70 -22.84
CA GLY A 18 -17.82 0.03 -23.38
C GLY A 18 -16.81 0.97 -24.06
N GLY A 19 -17.02 2.29 -24.03
CA GLY A 19 -16.15 3.27 -24.67
C GLY A 19 -14.82 3.49 -23.94
N LEU A 20 -14.79 3.28 -22.63
CA LEU A 20 -13.61 3.49 -21.80
C LEU A 20 -13.47 2.38 -20.75
N LYS A 21 -12.27 1.83 -20.62
CA LYS A 21 -11.88 1.01 -19.48
C LYS A 21 -11.37 1.95 -18.38
N VAL A 22 -12.26 2.39 -17.51
CA VAL A 22 -11.99 3.39 -16.49
C VAL A 22 -12.38 2.89 -15.11
N VAL A 23 -11.60 3.30 -14.10
CA VAL A 23 -11.90 3.12 -12.69
C VAL A 23 -11.52 4.40 -11.95
N ALA A 24 -12.39 4.84 -11.05
CA ALA A 24 -12.12 5.94 -10.15
C ALA A 24 -11.68 5.37 -8.80
N VAL A 25 -10.53 5.81 -8.33
CA VAL A 25 -10.00 5.44 -7.02
C VAL A 25 -9.89 6.68 -6.12
N LYS A 26 -10.09 6.48 -4.83
CA LYS A 26 -9.87 7.55 -3.85
C LYS A 26 -8.37 7.81 -3.72
N ALA A 27 -7.97 9.09 -3.73
CA ALA A 27 -6.56 9.44 -3.50
C ALA A 27 -6.09 8.91 -2.13
N PRO A 28 -4.90 8.28 -2.07
CA PRO A 28 -4.39 7.70 -0.85
C PRO A 28 -3.96 8.78 0.16
N GLY A 29 -4.11 8.48 1.45
CA GLY A 29 -3.68 9.36 2.52
C GLY A 29 -4.58 10.57 2.76
N PHE A 30 -4.13 11.47 3.63
CA PHE A 30 -4.83 12.69 4.04
C PHE A 30 -3.85 13.86 4.13
N GLY A 31 -4.35 15.09 3.93
CA GLY A 31 -3.56 16.31 4.05
C GLY A 31 -2.33 16.32 3.12
N ASP A 32 -1.20 16.77 3.63
CA ASP A 32 0.04 16.91 2.85
C ASP A 32 0.60 15.57 2.41
N ARG A 33 0.43 14.50 3.19
CA ARG A 33 0.80 13.14 2.79
C ARG A 33 0.09 12.68 1.52
N ARG A 34 -1.16 13.12 1.32
CA ARG A 34 -1.90 12.83 0.07
C ARG A 34 -1.22 13.47 -1.12
N LYS A 35 -0.77 14.72 -0.97
CA LYS A 35 -0.05 15.45 -2.02
C LYS A 35 1.25 14.73 -2.38
N GLU A 36 2.02 14.37 -1.37
CA GLU A 36 3.28 13.64 -1.54
C GLU A 36 3.11 12.28 -2.21
N MET A 37 2.09 11.51 -1.82
CA MET A 37 1.80 10.22 -2.45
C MET A 37 1.33 10.37 -3.90
N LEU A 38 0.56 11.41 -4.21
CA LEU A 38 0.17 11.73 -5.59
C LEU A 38 1.38 12.16 -6.43
N GLU A 39 2.32 12.93 -5.87
CA GLU A 39 3.58 13.26 -6.52
C GLU A 39 4.43 12.02 -6.80
N ASP A 40 4.52 11.10 -5.85
CA ASP A 40 5.24 9.83 -6.02
C ASP A 40 4.64 9.02 -7.20
N ILE A 41 3.31 8.97 -7.30
CA ILE A 41 2.61 8.33 -8.43
C ILE A 41 2.87 9.07 -9.74
N ALA A 42 2.85 10.40 -9.74
CA ALA A 42 3.11 11.21 -10.92
C ALA A 42 4.54 10.99 -11.44
N ILE A 43 5.54 11.02 -10.57
CA ILE A 43 6.94 10.74 -10.92
C ILE A 43 7.10 9.33 -11.46
N LEU A 44 6.48 8.34 -10.82
CA LEU A 44 6.53 6.95 -11.27
C LEU A 44 5.93 6.75 -12.67
N THR A 45 4.86 7.48 -12.99
CA THR A 45 4.13 7.33 -14.25
C THR A 45 4.51 8.35 -15.33
N GLY A 46 5.36 9.33 -14.96
CA GLY A 46 5.77 10.41 -15.87
C GLY A 46 4.66 11.43 -16.14
N GLY A 47 3.70 11.55 -15.24
CA GLY A 47 2.63 12.55 -15.28
C GLY A 47 2.89 13.73 -14.34
N SER A 48 1.86 14.55 -14.16
CA SER A 48 1.86 15.69 -13.25
C SER A 48 0.67 15.63 -12.29
N VAL A 49 0.87 16.07 -11.05
CA VAL A 49 -0.24 16.22 -10.10
C VAL A 49 -1.04 17.46 -10.48
N ILE A 50 -2.35 17.26 -10.66
CA ILE A 50 -3.28 18.33 -10.97
C ILE A 50 -3.93 18.77 -9.67
N SER A 51 -3.54 19.94 -9.17
CA SER A 51 -4.05 20.52 -7.93
C SER A 51 -4.26 22.01 -8.12
N GLU A 52 -5.36 22.51 -7.55
CA GLU A 52 -5.62 23.95 -7.51
C GLU A 52 -4.57 24.71 -6.70
N ASP A 53 -3.99 24.08 -5.68
CA ASP A 53 -2.90 24.64 -4.88
C ASP A 53 -1.65 24.93 -5.72
N LEU A 54 -1.43 24.16 -6.79
CA LEU A 54 -0.35 24.39 -7.75
C LEU A 54 -0.74 25.35 -8.87
N GLY A 55 -1.92 25.97 -8.78
CA GLY A 55 -2.43 26.90 -9.79
C GLY A 55 -2.89 26.24 -11.10
N ILE A 56 -2.95 24.93 -11.15
CA ILE A 56 -3.36 24.18 -12.34
C ILE A 56 -4.89 24.00 -12.32
N LYS A 57 -5.57 24.69 -13.22
CA LYS A 57 -7.01 24.52 -13.42
C LYS A 57 -7.28 23.28 -14.29
N LEU A 58 -8.32 22.53 -13.94
CA LEU A 58 -8.73 21.34 -14.69
C LEU A 58 -8.97 21.59 -16.18
N GLU A 59 -9.40 22.80 -16.55
CA GLU A 59 -9.64 23.22 -17.93
C GLU A 59 -8.37 23.25 -18.79
N ASN A 60 -7.21 23.40 -18.16
CA ASN A 60 -5.91 23.53 -18.84
C ASN A 60 -5.15 22.19 -18.93
N VAL A 61 -5.71 21.11 -18.38
CA VAL A 61 -5.07 19.80 -18.37
C VAL A 61 -5.03 19.20 -19.76
N LYS A 62 -3.85 18.78 -20.18
CA LYS A 62 -3.59 18.11 -21.46
C LYS A 62 -3.37 16.62 -21.24
N LEU A 63 -3.55 15.85 -22.30
CA LEU A 63 -3.25 14.40 -22.26
C LEU A 63 -1.77 14.12 -21.94
N THR A 64 -0.88 15.06 -22.26
CA THR A 64 0.55 14.98 -21.92
C THR A 64 0.86 15.08 -20.43
N ASP A 65 -0.06 15.65 -19.64
CA ASP A 65 0.10 15.80 -18.20
C ASP A 65 -0.34 14.53 -17.46
N LEU A 66 -1.01 13.61 -18.17
CA LEU A 66 -1.41 12.31 -17.61
C LEU A 66 -0.24 11.34 -17.65
N GLY A 67 -0.03 10.67 -16.52
CA GLY A 67 0.95 9.60 -16.44
C GLY A 67 0.52 8.36 -17.23
N THR A 68 1.50 7.56 -17.63
CA THR A 68 1.27 6.30 -18.35
C THR A 68 1.98 5.14 -17.66
N CYS A 69 1.46 3.93 -17.83
CA CYS A 69 2.06 2.71 -17.30
C CYS A 69 1.68 1.50 -18.15
N LYS A 70 2.41 0.41 -17.99
CA LYS A 70 2.16 -0.82 -18.73
C LYS A 70 0.88 -1.53 -18.29
N ARG A 71 0.58 -1.51 -17.01
CA ARG A 71 -0.60 -2.18 -16.43
C ARG A 71 -1.02 -1.51 -15.14
N VAL A 72 -2.33 -1.39 -14.95
CA VAL A 72 -2.94 -1.06 -13.65
C VAL A 72 -3.85 -2.20 -13.25
N LYS A 73 -3.72 -2.69 -12.04
CA LYS A 73 -4.65 -3.62 -11.41
C LYS A 73 -5.30 -2.91 -10.23
N VAL A 74 -6.61 -2.87 -10.23
CA VAL A 74 -7.39 -2.27 -9.15
C VAL A 74 -8.36 -3.31 -8.61
N ASP A 75 -8.32 -3.55 -7.32
CA ASP A 75 -9.29 -4.32 -6.57
C ASP A 75 -9.98 -3.44 -5.50
N LYS A 76 -10.71 -4.04 -4.58
CA LYS A 76 -11.49 -3.29 -3.57
C LYS A 76 -10.61 -2.48 -2.62
N GLU A 77 -9.42 -2.96 -2.32
CA GLU A 77 -8.55 -2.39 -1.28
C GLU A 77 -7.26 -1.81 -1.84
N ASN A 78 -6.79 -2.36 -2.97
CA ASN A 78 -5.48 -2.03 -3.51
C ASN A 78 -5.54 -1.56 -4.96
N SER A 79 -4.67 -0.62 -5.27
CA SER A 79 -4.39 -0.20 -6.65
C SER A 79 -2.90 -0.39 -6.94
N THR A 80 -2.58 -1.28 -7.87
CA THR A 80 -1.21 -1.62 -8.22
C THR A 80 -0.87 -1.09 -9.61
N ILE A 81 0.14 -0.24 -9.68
CA ILE A 81 0.68 0.32 -10.92
C ILE A 81 1.97 -0.44 -11.26
N VAL A 82 2.02 -1.03 -12.43
CA VAL A 82 3.18 -1.84 -12.86
C VAL A 82 3.86 -1.18 -14.06
N SER A 83 5.16 -0.97 -13.98
CA SER A 83 5.99 -0.38 -15.03
C SER A 83 5.47 0.98 -15.49
N GLY A 84 5.51 1.97 -14.60
CA GLY A 84 5.26 3.36 -14.96
C GLY A 84 6.28 3.88 -15.99
N ALA A 85 5.89 4.87 -16.77
CA ALA A 85 6.73 5.46 -17.82
C ALA A 85 7.61 6.61 -17.32
N GLY A 86 7.68 6.83 -16.01
CA GLY A 86 8.55 7.84 -15.40
C GLY A 86 10.03 7.61 -15.69
N LYS A 87 10.79 8.68 -15.75
CA LYS A 87 12.24 8.61 -15.96
C LYS A 87 12.91 8.03 -14.72
N LYS A 88 13.80 7.08 -14.93
CA LYS A 88 14.54 6.42 -13.84
C LYS A 88 15.33 7.40 -12.98
N SER A 89 15.93 8.43 -13.61
CA SER A 89 16.63 9.51 -12.91
C SER A 89 15.74 10.26 -11.90
N ASP A 90 14.49 10.54 -12.30
CA ASP A 90 13.56 11.32 -11.47
C ASP A 90 13.04 10.47 -10.31
N ILE A 91 12.83 9.16 -10.55
CA ILE A 91 12.47 8.20 -9.51
C ILE A 91 13.62 8.04 -8.51
N GLU A 92 14.87 7.92 -8.96
CA GLU A 92 16.04 7.83 -8.09
C GLU A 92 16.25 9.12 -7.27
N ALA A 93 16.07 10.29 -7.89
CA ALA A 93 16.12 11.57 -7.20
C ALA A 93 15.06 11.66 -6.09
N ARG A 94 13.82 11.23 -6.39
CA ARG A 94 12.74 11.18 -5.39
C ARG A 94 13.04 10.21 -4.26
N CYS A 95 13.57 9.03 -4.56
CA CYS A 95 13.99 8.07 -3.55
C CYS A 95 15.06 8.65 -2.61
N ASN A 96 16.03 9.39 -3.15
CA ASN A 96 17.06 10.04 -2.34
C ASN A 96 16.49 11.15 -1.47
N GLN A 97 15.55 11.94 -1.99
CA GLN A 97 14.83 12.94 -1.20
C GLN A 97 14.08 12.31 -0.02
N ILE A 98 13.38 11.21 -0.24
CA ILE A 98 12.68 10.50 0.84
C ILE A 98 13.67 9.94 1.87
N ARG A 99 14.84 9.41 1.44
CA ARG A 99 15.88 8.93 2.36
C ARG A 99 16.38 10.05 3.28
N GLN A 100 16.63 11.24 2.73
CA GLN A 100 17.00 12.39 3.54
C GLN A 100 15.92 12.77 4.56
N GLN A 101 14.64 12.76 4.15
CA GLN A 101 13.53 13.00 5.08
C GLN A 101 13.46 11.95 6.20
N VAL A 102 13.79 10.69 5.91
CA VAL A 102 13.85 9.62 6.93
C VAL A 102 14.96 9.89 7.96
N GLU A 103 16.07 10.46 7.53
CA GLU A 103 17.19 10.81 8.43
C GLU A 103 16.91 12.07 9.27
N GLU A 104 16.19 13.04 8.70
CA GLU A 104 15.89 14.31 9.33
C GLU A 104 14.72 14.25 10.33
N THR A 105 13.82 13.27 10.17
CA THR A 105 12.63 13.19 11.03
C THR A 105 12.95 12.57 12.39
N ASN A 106 12.42 13.21 13.45
CA ASN A 106 12.51 12.71 14.83
C ASN A 106 11.29 11.88 15.26
N SER A 107 10.29 11.74 14.39
CA SER A 107 9.07 10.99 14.66
C SER A 107 9.18 9.57 14.12
N ASP A 108 9.15 8.58 14.98
CA ASP A 108 9.18 7.17 14.58
C ASP A 108 8.03 6.82 13.63
N TYR A 109 6.85 7.39 13.86
CA TYR A 109 5.69 7.20 13.00
C TYR A 109 5.92 7.78 11.58
N ASP A 110 6.47 8.99 11.47
CA ASP A 110 6.76 9.59 10.16
C ASP A 110 7.88 8.84 9.45
N LYS A 111 8.87 8.37 10.20
CA LYS A 111 9.94 7.53 9.69
C LYS A 111 9.41 6.24 9.06
N GLU A 112 8.51 5.55 9.75
CA GLU A 112 7.84 4.35 9.22
C GLU A 112 7.09 4.65 7.92
N LYS A 113 6.29 5.72 7.88
CA LYS A 113 5.51 6.11 6.69
C LYS A 113 6.38 6.54 5.51
N LEU A 114 7.50 7.20 5.76
CA LEU A 114 8.48 7.53 4.72
C LEU A 114 9.17 6.27 4.19
N GLN A 115 9.50 5.31 5.06
CA GLN A 115 10.06 4.02 4.66
C GLN A 115 9.08 3.20 3.81
N GLU A 116 7.79 3.18 4.15
CA GLU A 116 6.75 2.56 3.31
C GLU A 116 6.71 3.18 1.90
N ARG A 117 6.78 4.50 1.80
CA ARG A 117 6.80 5.21 0.50
C ARG A 117 8.04 4.85 -0.30
N LEU A 118 9.20 4.86 0.36
CA LEU A 118 10.47 4.48 -0.26
C LEU A 118 10.43 3.05 -0.80
N ALA A 119 9.89 2.11 -0.03
CA ALA A 119 9.75 0.71 -0.44
C ALA A 119 8.85 0.56 -1.68
N LYS A 120 7.75 1.32 -1.75
CA LYS A 120 6.84 1.31 -2.91
C LYS A 120 7.48 1.87 -4.18
N LEU A 121 8.34 2.90 -4.06
CA LEU A 121 9.03 3.52 -5.21
C LEU A 121 10.26 2.71 -5.65
N ALA A 122 11.11 2.31 -4.69
CA ALA A 122 12.40 1.67 -4.96
C ALA A 122 12.29 0.15 -5.14
N GLY A 123 11.37 -0.50 -4.42
CA GLY A 123 11.26 -1.96 -4.37
C GLY A 123 10.56 -2.60 -5.57
N GLY A 124 9.82 -1.82 -6.35
CA GLY A 124 9.01 -2.34 -7.44
C GLY A 124 7.86 -3.24 -6.98
N VAL A 125 7.25 -3.94 -7.93
CA VAL A 125 6.14 -4.86 -7.68
C VAL A 125 6.54 -6.27 -8.13
N ALA A 126 6.59 -7.20 -7.19
CA ALA A 126 6.74 -8.62 -7.49
C ALA A 126 5.37 -9.24 -7.82
N VAL A 127 5.29 -9.97 -8.90
CA VAL A 127 4.07 -10.67 -9.31
C VAL A 127 4.30 -12.18 -9.23
N ILE A 128 3.68 -12.82 -8.24
CA ILE A 128 3.69 -14.27 -8.10
C ILE A 128 2.51 -14.82 -8.89
N LYS A 129 2.80 -15.58 -9.96
CA LYS A 129 1.77 -16.25 -10.76
C LYS A 129 1.54 -17.63 -10.19
N VAL A 130 0.29 -17.91 -9.78
CA VAL A 130 -0.13 -19.20 -9.26
C VAL A 130 -0.96 -19.90 -10.31
N GLY A 131 -0.71 -21.19 -10.51
CA GLY A 131 -1.47 -22.05 -11.43
C GLY A 131 -1.77 -23.41 -10.80
N GLY A 132 -2.73 -24.11 -11.36
CA GLY A 132 -3.14 -25.45 -10.95
C GLY A 132 -4.00 -26.10 -12.01
N ALA A 133 -4.27 -27.39 -11.85
CA ALA A 133 -5.11 -28.16 -12.76
C ALA A 133 -6.60 -27.85 -12.60
N THR A 134 -7.03 -27.40 -11.42
CA THR A 134 -8.40 -27.05 -11.10
C THR A 134 -8.48 -25.65 -10.46
N GLU A 135 -9.65 -25.02 -10.54
CA GLU A 135 -9.91 -23.72 -9.93
C GLU A 135 -9.75 -23.77 -8.39
N VAL A 136 -10.16 -24.86 -7.77
CA VAL A 136 -10.02 -25.08 -6.33
C VAL A 136 -8.55 -25.13 -5.92
N GLU A 137 -7.72 -25.86 -6.68
CA GLU A 137 -6.28 -25.93 -6.43
C GLU A 137 -5.60 -24.57 -6.59
N VAL A 138 -5.99 -23.79 -7.62
CA VAL A 138 -5.47 -22.43 -7.82
C VAL A 138 -5.82 -21.54 -6.63
N LYS A 139 -7.06 -21.62 -6.15
CA LYS A 139 -7.52 -20.85 -4.99
C LYS A 139 -6.74 -21.25 -3.73
N GLU A 140 -6.62 -22.52 -3.44
CA GLU A 140 -5.85 -23.01 -2.28
C GLU A 140 -4.39 -22.55 -2.30
N LYS A 141 -3.73 -22.67 -3.45
CA LYS A 141 -2.34 -22.17 -3.62
C LYS A 141 -2.25 -20.66 -3.44
N LYS A 142 -3.23 -19.91 -3.97
CA LYS A 142 -3.29 -18.46 -3.78
C LYS A 142 -3.42 -18.09 -2.31
N ASP A 143 -4.36 -18.72 -1.60
CA ASP A 143 -4.59 -18.46 -0.18
C ASP A 143 -3.34 -18.79 0.66
N ARG A 144 -2.64 -19.88 0.33
CA ARG A 144 -1.37 -20.28 0.98
C ARG A 144 -0.25 -19.25 0.74
N VAL A 145 -0.15 -18.70 -0.47
CA VAL A 145 0.83 -17.64 -0.79
C VAL A 145 0.48 -16.35 -0.06
N GLU A 146 -0.80 -16.00 0.03
CA GLU A 146 -1.28 -14.82 0.73
C GLU A 146 -1.01 -14.91 2.24
N ASP A 147 -1.23 -16.07 2.83
CA ASP A 147 -0.92 -16.36 4.23
C ASP A 147 0.59 -16.22 4.52
N ALA A 148 1.44 -16.84 3.68
CA ALA A 148 2.89 -16.70 3.77
C ALA A 148 3.35 -15.24 3.64
N LEU A 149 2.70 -14.45 2.78
CA LEU A 149 3.02 -13.03 2.60
C LEU A 149 2.65 -12.21 3.85
N ASN A 150 1.52 -12.48 4.46
CA ASN A 150 1.09 -11.82 5.69
C ASN A 150 2.02 -12.19 6.86
N ALA A 151 2.37 -13.47 7.01
CA ALA A 151 3.33 -13.93 8.00
C ALA A 151 4.71 -13.28 7.82
N THR A 152 5.17 -13.12 6.56
CA THR A 152 6.46 -12.48 6.26
C THR A 152 6.44 -11.00 6.61
N ARG A 153 5.34 -10.29 6.34
CA ARG A 153 5.18 -8.87 6.74
C ARG A 153 5.25 -8.71 8.25
N ALA A 154 4.47 -9.51 8.98
CA ALA A 154 4.49 -9.49 10.44
C ALA A 154 5.89 -9.80 11.00
N ALA A 155 6.62 -10.76 10.41
CA ALA A 155 7.97 -11.08 10.80
C ALA A 155 8.98 -9.94 10.58
N VAL A 156 8.80 -9.14 9.51
CA VAL A 156 9.64 -7.97 9.24
C VAL A 156 9.33 -6.82 10.20
N GLU A 157 8.06 -6.62 10.54
CA GLU A 157 7.60 -5.52 11.39
C GLU A 157 7.84 -5.81 12.88
N GLU A 158 7.56 -7.02 13.35
CA GLU A 158 7.53 -7.38 14.78
C GLU A 158 8.65 -8.37 15.19
N GLY A 159 9.35 -8.94 14.22
CA GLY A 159 10.36 -9.98 14.47
C GLY A 159 9.76 -11.38 14.50
N ILE A 160 10.58 -12.35 14.95
CA ILE A 160 10.21 -13.76 14.98
C ILE A 160 10.43 -14.35 16.37
N VAL A 161 9.63 -15.36 16.70
CA VAL A 161 9.77 -16.20 17.88
C VAL A 161 9.88 -17.67 17.50
N VAL A 162 10.26 -18.51 18.43
CA VAL A 162 10.35 -19.97 18.22
C VAL A 162 8.95 -20.51 17.88
N GLY A 163 8.84 -21.22 16.76
CA GLY A 163 7.58 -21.76 16.26
C GLY A 163 7.17 -23.07 16.93
N GLY A 164 6.13 -23.70 16.38
CA GLY A 164 5.65 -25.01 16.85
C GLY A 164 5.04 -25.01 18.26
N GLY A 165 4.57 -23.85 18.74
CA GLY A 165 4.03 -23.71 20.10
C GLY A 165 5.10 -23.58 21.19
N CYS A 166 6.40 -23.70 20.87
CA CYS A 166 7.48 -23.64 21.87
C CYS A 166 7.52 -22.29 22.59
N ALA A 167 7.27 -21.17 21.91
CA ALA A 167 7.26 -19.87 22.55
C ALA A 167 6.20 -19.78 23.66
N LEU A 168 5.02 -20.36 23.45
CA LEU A 168 3.96 -20.43 24.46
C LEU A 168 4.32 -21.36 25.62
N LEU A 169 4.97 -22.50 25.34
CA LEU A 169 5.43 -23.39 26.38
C LEU A 169 6.52 -22.75 27.25
N TYR A 170 7.42 -21.97 26.65
CA TYR A 170 8.40 -21.20 27.41
C TYR A 170 7.75 -20.10 28.24
N ALA A 171 6.78 -19.38 27.67
CA ALA A 171 6.04 -18.36 28.37
C ALA A 171 5.21 -18.93 29.54
N ALA A 172 4.66 -20.14 29.41
CA ALA A 172 3.92 -20.83 30.45
C ALA A 172 4.77 -21.08 31.73
N GLN A 173 6.08 -21.24 31.60
CA GLN A 173 7.00 -21.40 32.75
C GLN A 173 7.11 -20.12 33.61
N ASP A 174 6.74 -18.98 33.06
CA ASP A 174 6.79 -17.70 33.75
C ASP A 174 5.43 -17.31 34.40
N LEU A 175 4.37 -18.12 34.19
CA LEU A 175 3.04 -17.84 34.76
C LEU A 175 3.07 -17.82 36.28
N ASP A 176 3.85 -18.67 36.92
CA ASP A 176 4.02 -18.70 38.37
C ASP A 176 4.56 -17.38 38.96
N LYS A 177 5.20 -16.54 38.12
CA LYS A 177 5.77 -15.24 38.50
C LYS A 177 4.74 -14.10 38.39
N VAL A 178 3.56 -14.34 37.81
CA VAL A 178 2.53 -13.35 37.62
C VAL A 178 1.90 -13.01 38.97
N LYS A 179 1.98 -11.72 39.34
CA LYS A 179 1.34 -11.23 40.57
C LYS A 179 -0.15 -11.00 40.34
N THR A 180 -0.99 -11.77 40.99
CA THR A 180 -2.44 -11.65 40.97
C THR A 180 -2.94 -10.84 42.18
N LYS A 181 -4.04 -10.11 41.99
CA LYS A 181 -4.63 -9.27 43.05
C LYS A 181 -5.79 -9.97 43.81
N GLY A 182 -6.08 -11.22 43.49
CA GLY A 182 -7.18 -12.00 44.12
C GLY A 182 -7.25 -13.42 43.59
N ASP A 183 -8.02 -14.26 44.26
CA ASP A 183 -8.15 -15.69 43.93
C ASP A 183 -8.79 -15.92 42.56
N ASP A 184 -9.73 -15.07 42.14
CA ASP A 184 -10.32 -15.17 40.80
C ASP A 184 -9.33 -14.91 39.69
N GLN A 185 -8.41 -13.93 39.88
CA GLN A 185 -7.34 -13.69 38.91
C GLN A 185 -6.33 -14.81 38.89
N LYS A 186 -6.06 -15.42 40.06
CA LYS A 186 -5.18 -16.57 40.17
C LYS A 186 -5.72 -17.77 39.39
N ALA A 187 -7.00 -18.07 39.59
CA ALA A 187 -7.70 -19.13 38.87
C ALA A 187 -7.77 -18.91 37.35
N GLY A 188 -7.67 -17.64 36.92
CA GLY A 188 -7.62 -17.30 35.48
C GLY A 188 -6.21 -17.36 34.86
N VAL A 189 -5.16 -17.43 35.70
CA VAL A 189 -3.76 -17.59 35.28
C VAL A 189 -3.38 -19.07 35.24
N ASP A 190 -3.88 -19.86 36.21
CA ASP A 190 -3.69 -21.31 36.31
C ASP A 190 -4.52 -22.05 35.21
#